data_138ae349e92eca7a48c479d016e21967
#
_entry.id   138ae349e92eca7a48c479d016e21967
#
_cell.length_a   1.000
_cell.length_b   1.000
_cell.length_c   1.000
_cell.angle_alpha   90.00
_cell.angle_beta   90.00
_cell.angle_gamma   90.00
#
_symmetry.space_group_name_H-M   'P 1'
#
loop_
_entity.id
_entity.type
_entity.pdbx_description
1 polymer ?
#
loop_
_entity_poly.entity_id
_entity_poly.type
_entity_poly.pdbx_seq_one_letter_code
_entity_poly.pdbx_strand_id
1 'polypeptide(L)'
;MSSPLILRADRARAASDLAEGMIGGPTGFAGAERYQYGPDTPEGRAIEAVKALKAAGKAPDRIVLGLSDGSIGQITQPFPEGAPSVKELWEQETGITLDIVGVPNGQEFTKVMQDVSTKGGGFDIYAVEWNRLGDLAETGGIVALDDFVASHKPEWDDPERGYVNGEQGVSLLNQYRGSVYGVSLDGDFQTWNHRTDLFNNPEEQKAFADQYGYELAPPKTWKQHDEIAAFFHRPDQGLFGSTDLRNQGWGYTNWYQRYVSMGSPNQFLFADDGTALINSEAGWMATQEYVDSLSHHSPDAISWGWPEQYGNFGNGGAAMTCAFSNLPKFLDNPANEGSKVTGKVGTHLPPGREHDDGISARTVLWLNLTACVSSQSDHPEASYLLLQWLGSSRIYSWMTANPGGYFDPFQLANFADPLVRETYHDYHMDVVRESVKRTVPTINYPGATAFHNALDENLMAALTGGMDAEQAMANTERQWKRIARRVGEDKLIEAIQANKAAWPTIMDPASS
;
A
#
# COMPACT_ATOMS: atom_id res chain seq x y z
N MET A 1 7.59 -4.13 -43.05
CA MET A 1 8.41 -2.90 -43.14
C MET A 1 7.47 -1.73 -43.21
N SER A 2 7.05 -1.19 -42.07
CA SER A 2 6.27 0.04 -41.99
C SER A 2 7.20 1.23 -42.26
N SER A 3 6.82 2.04 -43.21
CA SER A 3 7.61 3.14 -43.79
C SER A 3 7.98 4.17 -42.69
N PRO A 4 9.20 4.73 -42.65
CA PRO A 4 9.62 5.78 -41.72
C PRO A 4 8.71 7.04 -41.73
N LEU A 5 7.93 7.21 -42.79
CA LEU A 5 6.96 8.30 -42.97
C LEU A 5 5.70 8.13 -42.11
N ILE A 6 5.23 6.90 -41.85
CA ILE A 6 4.05 6.62 -40.99
C ILE A 6 4.42 6.93 -39.53
N LEU A 7 5.58 6.51 -39.06
CA LEU A 7 6.08 6.83 -37.71
C LEU A 7 6.28 8.33 -37.47
N ARG A 8 6.66 9.10 -38.50
CA ARG A 8 6.76 10.58 -38.40
C ARG A 8 5.40 11.28 -38.39
N ALA A 9 4.42 10.74 -39.12
CA ALA A 9 3.07 11.29 -39.14
C ALA A 9 2.34 11.05 -37.79
N ASP A 10 2.53 9.89 -37.18
CA ASP A 10 1.97 9.58 -35.85
C ASP A 10 2.62 10.41 -34.74
N ARG A 11 3.95 10.61 -34.80
CA ARG A 11 4.66 11.50 -33.86
C ARG A 11 4.24 12.97 -34.02
N ALA A 12 4.00 13.44 -35.26
CA ALA A 12 3.54 14.79 -35.51
C ALA A 12 2.07 14.98 -35.05
N ARG A 13 1.25 13.94 -35.14
CA ARG A 13 -0.15 13.97 -34.69
C ARG A 13 -0.24 13.98 -33.16
N ALA A 14 0.54 13.16 -32.47
CA ALA A 14 0.59 13.17 -30.99
C ALA A 14 1.04 14.52 -30.43
N ALA A 15 2.00 15.19 -31.07
CA ALA A 15 2.45 16.54 -30.66
C ALA A 15 1.41 17.63 -30.93
N SER A 16 0.45 17.40 -31.86
CA SER A 16 -0.63 18.36 -32.16
C SER A 16 -1.80 18.30 -31.18
N ASP A 17 -1.89 17.24 -30.39
CA ASP A 17 -2.98 16.99 -29.45
C ASP A 17 -2.67 17.43 -28.00
N LEU A 18 -1.49 17.95 -27.75
CA LEU A 18 -1.13 18.58 -26.45
C LEU A 18 -1.76 19.97 -26.34
N ALA A 19 -2.24 20.29 -25.14
CA ALA A 19 -2.72 21.64 -24.83
C ALA A 19 -1.58 22.67 -24.92
N GLU A 20 -1.94 23.93 -25.12
CA GLU A 20 -0.97 25.03 -25.24
C GLU A 20 -0.06 25.10 -24.00
N GLY A 21 1.25 25.14 -24.22
CA GLY A 21 2.27 25.19 -23.17
C GLY A 21 2.64 23.84 -22.53
N MET A 22 1.99 22.76 -22.94
CA MET A 22 2.35 21.41 -22.48
C MET A 22 3.47 20.82 -23.33
N ILE A 23 4.37 20.07 -22.69
CA ILE A 23 5.53 19.45 -23.33
C ILE A 23 5.45 17.92 -23.37
N GLY A 24 4.48 17.33 -22.65
CA GLY A 24 4.26 15.87 -22.59
C GLY A 24 2.96 15.52 -21.88
N GLY A 25 2.73 14.23 -21.79
CA GLY A 25 1.56 13.62 -21.20
C GLY A 25 0.70 12.88 -22.22
N PRO A 26 -0.27 12.05 -21.76
CA PRO A 26 -1.10 11.25 -22.64
C PRO A 26 -2.03 12.13 -23.50
N THR A 27 -2.42 11.56 -24.64
CA THR A 27 -3.39 12.13 -25.58
C THR A 27 -4.33 11.02 -26.06
N GLY A 28 -5.33 11.36 -26.87
CA GLY A 28 -6.17 10.38 -27.56
C GLY A 28 -7.45 9.97 -26.82
N PHE A 29 -7.74 10.53 -25.65
CA PHE A 29 -8.97 10.26 -24.91
C PHE A 29 -9.54 11.53 -24.24
N ALA A 30 -10.83 11.50 -23.90
CA ALA A 30 -11.50 12.63 -23.26
C ALA A 30 -10.93 12.87 -21.83
N GLY A 31 -10.50 14.09 -21.55
CA GLY A 31 -9.89 14.45 -20.26
C GLY A 31 -8.40 14.21 -20.15
N ALA A 32 -7.72 13.79 -21.23
CA ALA A 32 -6.27 13.59 -21.26
C ALA A 32 -5.48 14.84 -20.85
N GLU A 33 -6.02 16.04 -21.11
CA GLU A 33 -5.41 17.32 -20.76
C GLU A 33 -5.11 17.46 -19.25
N ARG A 34 -5.81 16.72 -18.37
CA ARG A 34 -5.55 16.71 -16.92
C ARG A 34 -4.20 16.09 -16.56
N TYR A 35 -3.70 15.21 -17.41
CA TYR A 35 -2.45 14.45 -17.20
C TYR A 35 -1.27 15.00 -18.00
N GLN A 36 -1.54 16.01 -18.83
CA GLN A 36 -0.49 16.72 -19.57
C GLN A 36 0.29 17.66 -18.66
N TYR A 37 1.54 17.91 -18.96
CA TYR A 37 2.44 18.65 -18.12
C TYR A 37 3.34 19.63 -18.90
N GLY A 38 3.58 20.79 -18.30
CA GLY A 38 4.52 21.79 -18.78
C GLY A 38 5.94 21.55 -18.23
N PRO A 39 6.93 22.35 -18.68
CA PRO A 39 8.34 22.16 -18.30
C PRO A 39 8.62 22.38 -16.81
N ASP A 40 7.81 23.18 -16.13
CA ASP A 40 8.01 23.56 -14.73
C ASP A 40 7.37 22.60 -13.73
N THR A 41 6.67 21.55 -14.21
CA THR A 41 6.11 20.52 -13.35
C THR A 41 7.13 19.42 -13.02
N PRO A 42 6.94 18.63 -11.95
CA PRO A 42 7.85 17.50 -11.65
C PRO A 42 8.06 16.54 -12.82
N GLU A 43 6.97 16.21 -13.53
CA GLU A 43 7.00 15.38 -14.73
C GLU A 43 7.83 16.00 -15.84
N GLY A 44 7.58 17.30 -16.11
CA GLY A 44 8.28 18.04 -17.16
C GLY A 44 9.77 18.21 -16.86
N ARG A 45 10.13 18.52 -15.60
CA ARG A 45 11.53 18.60 -15.17
C ARG A 45 12.25 17.25 -15.36
N ALA A 46 11.59 16.13 -15.05
CA ALA A 46 12.16 14.80 -15.26
C ALA A 46 12.43 14.54 -16.76
N ILE A 47 11.46 14.82 -17.63
CA ILE A 47 11.60 14.61 -19.08
C ILE A 47 12.68 15.54 -19.68
N GLU A 48 12.72 16.80 -19.30
CA GLU A 48 13.75 17.74 -19.80
C GLU A 48 15.15 17.35 -19.30
N ALA A 49 15.28 16.87 -18.06
CA ALA A 49 16.55 16.35 -17.55
C ALA A 49 17.01 15.09 -18.31
N VAL A 50 16.10 14.15 -18.62
CA VAL A 50 16.42 12.99 -19.47
C VAL A 50 16.89 13.41 -20.86
N LYS A 51 16.21 14.38 -21.48
CA LYS A 51 16.63 14.94 -22.78
C LYS A 51 18.03 15.58 -22.70
N ALA A 52 18.34 16.27 -21.61
CA ALA A 52 19.67 16.85 -21.37
C ALA A 52 20.73 15.76 -21.19
N LEU A 53 20.46 14.69 -20.45
CA LEU A 53 21.37 13.55 -20.34
C LEU A 53 21.61 12.90 -21.70
N LYS A 54 20.59 12.76 -22.53
CA LYS A 54 20.70 12.21 -23.89
C LYS A 54 21.56 13.09 -24.79
N ALA A 55 21.35 14.40 -24.75
CA ALA A 55 22.17 15.34 -25.52
C ALA A 55 23.65 15.34 -25.09
N ALA A 56 23.92 15.02 -23.81
CA ALA A 56 25.27 14.87 -23.27
C ALA A 56 25.88 13.48 -23.50
N GLY A 57 25.16 12.55 -24.12
CA GLY A 57 25.60 11.16 -24.32
C GLY A 57 25.68 10.35 -23.03
N LYS A 58 24.92 10.73 -21.99
CA LYS A 58 24.92 10.09 -20.66
C LYS A 58 23.64 9.30 -20.36
N ALA A 59 22.61 9.39 -21.21
CA ALA A 59 21.39 8.61 -21.02
C ALA A 59 21.61 7.16 -21.52
N PRO A 60 21.01 6.16 -20.86
CA PRO A 60 21.01 4.79 -21.36
C PRO A 60 20.08 4.63 -22.58
N ASP A 61 20.28 3.57 -23.33
CA ASP A 61 19.30 3.14 -24.34
C ASP A 61 18.09 2.42 -23.68
N ARG A 62 18.28 1.89 -22.47
CA ARG A 62 17.33 1.04 -21.76
C ARG A 62 17.46 1.20 -20.25
N ILE A 63 16.32 1.11 -19.54
CA ILE A 63 16.23 0.99 -18.07
C ILE A 63 15.46 -0.30 -17.75
N VAL A 64 15.96 -1.09 -16.79
CA VAL A 64 15.32 -2.33 -16.33
C VAL A 64 14.69 -2.10 -14.96
N LEU A 65 13.36 -2.23 -14.90
CA LEU A 65 12.54 -2.13 -13.69
C LEU A 65 12.06 -3.51 -13.24
N GLY A 66 12.48 -3.95 -12.06
CA GLY A 66 11.92 -5.12 -11.38
C GLY A 66 10.66 -4.73 -10.62
N LEU A 67 9.53 -5.35 -10.95
CA LEU A 67 8.22 -5.01 -10.42
C LEU A 67 7.40 -6.27 -10.13
N SER A 68 6.53 -6.22 -9.13
CA SER A 68 5.55 -7.27 -8.85
C SER A 68 4.68 -7.57 -10.08
N ASP A 69 4.48 -8.86 -10.37
CA ASP A 69 3.67 -9.32 -11.51
C ASP A 69 2.27 -8.68 -11.54
N GLY A 70 1.68 -8.48 -10.37
CA GLY A 70 0.34 -7.90 -10.23
C GLY A 70 0.23 -6.42 -10.61
N SER A 71 1.35 -5.69 -10.64
CA SER A 71 1.37 -4.25 -10.94
C SER A 71 1.77 -3.91 -12.38
N ILE A 72 2.27 -4.89 -13.14
CA ILE A 72 2.79 -4.66 -14.49
C ILE A 72 1.71 -4.10 -15.43
N GLY A 73 0.48 -4.59 -15.30
CA GLY A 73 -0.63 -4.20 -16.17
C GLY A 73 -0.89 -2.69 -16.18
N GLN A 74 -0.79 -2.03 -15.03
CA GLN A 74 -1.02 -0.58 -14.95
C GLN A 74 0.00 0.26 -15.73
N ILE A 75 1.20 -0.26 -15.94
CA ILE A 75 2.24 0.43 -16.72
C ILE A 75 2.21 0.04 -18.18
N THR A 76 1.86 -1.22 -18.50
CA THR A 76 2.01 -1.78 -19.85
C THR A 76 0.74 -1.84 -20.67
N GLN A 77 -0.45 -1.80 -20.02
CA GLN A 77 -1.73 -1.84 -20.72
C GLN A 77 -2.23 -0.42 -21.01
N PRO A 78 -2.64 -0.12 -22.25
CA PRO A 78 -3.29 1.14 -22.61
C PRO A 78 -4.59 1.34 -21.81
N PHE A 79 -4.79 2.54 -21.24
CA PHE A 79 -6.01 2.92 -20.54
C PHE A 79 -6.14 4.45 -20.41
N PRO A 80 -7.36 5.03 -20.61
CA PRO A 80 -8.54 4.39 -21.20
C PRO A 80 -8.37 4.10 -22.70
N GLU A 81 -9.43 3.61 -23.36
CA GLU A 81 -9.40 3.33 -24.81
C GLU A 81 -8.93 4.55 -25.60
N GLY A 82 -7.99 4.35 -26.51
CA GLY A 82 -7.35 5.39 -27.31
C GLY A 82 -6.10 6.02 -26.70
N ALA A 83 -5.84 5.81 -25.41
CA ALA A 83 -4.59 6.24 -24.76
C ALA A 83 -3.41 5.33 -25.10
N PRO A 84 -2.16 5.80 -25.02
CA PRO A 84 -1.00 4.92 -24.94
C PRO A 84 -0.97 4.21 -23.57
N SER A 85 -0.11 3.20 -23.41
CA SER A 85 0.29 2.76 -22.08
C SER A 85 1.29 3.76 -21.46
N VAL A 86 1.46 3.70 -20.14
CA VAL A 86 2.45 4.54 -19.42
C VAL A 86 3.87 4.24 -19.95
N LYS A 87 4.19 2.96 -20.18
CA LYS A 87 5.44 2.53 -20.81
C LYS A 87 5.65 3.15 -22.20
N GLU A 88 4.65 3.06 -23.07
CA GLU A 88 4.74 3.63 -24.42
C GLU A 88 4.93 5.14 -24.39
N LEU A 89 4.25 5.85 -23.49
CA LEU A 89 4.42 7.29 -23.35
C LEU A 89 5.85 7.66 -22.94
N TRP A 90 6.42 6.98 -21.93
CA TRP A 90 7.81 7.19 -21.53
C TRP A 90 8.78 6.97 -22.68
N GLU A 91 8.63 5.85 -23.41
CA GLU A 91 9.51 5.51 -24.55
C GLU A 91 9.38 6.51 -25.71
N GLN A 92 8.17 7.03 -25.96
CA GLN A 92 7.94 8.03 -26.99
C GLN A 92 8.58 9.37 -26.64
N GLU A 93 8.49 9.80 -25.40
CA GLU A 93 8.98 11.13 -24.97
C GLU A 93 10.48 11.17 -24.75
N THR A 94 11.07 10.07 -24.28
CA THR A 94 12.49 10.00 -23.92
C THR A 94 13.34 9.28 -24.95
N GLY A 95 12.76 8.30 -25.67
CA GLY A 95 13.48 7.36 -26.53
C GLY A 95 14.37 6.40 -25.73
N ILE A 96 14.06 6.18 -24.42
CA ILE A 96 14.69 5.17 -23.58
C ILE A 96 13.71 4.01 -23.44
N THR A 97 14.13 2.80 -23.80
CA THR A 97 13.32 1.59 -23.63
C THR A 97 13.13 1.28 -22.14
N LEU A 98 11.91 1.03 -21.73
CA LEU A 98 11.58 0.56 -20.38
C LEU A 98 11.31 -0.93 -20.39
N ASP A 99 12.25 -1.73 -19.91
CA ASP A 99 12.08 -3.16 -19.72
C ASP A 99 11.55 -3.42 -18.32
N ILE A 100 10.39 -4.08 -18.23
CA ILE A 100 9.79 -4.46 -16.94
C ILE A 100 9.97 -5.97 -16.78
N VAL A 101 10.62 -6.34 -15.67
CA VAL A 101 10.82 -7.73 -15.28
C VAL A 101 9.87 -8.06 -14.14
N GLY A 102 8.92 -8.94 -14.42
CA GLY A 102 7.96 -9.42 -13.42
C GLY A 102 8.63 -10.27 -12.34
N VAL A 103 8.25 -10.03 -11.11
CA VAL A 103 8.64 -10.82 -9.95
C VAL A 103 7.36 -11.34 -9.29
N PRO A 104 7.25 -12.65 -8.99
CA PRO A 104 6.08 -13.17 -8.29
C PRO A 104 5.80 -12.42 -7.00
N ASN A 105 4.53 -12.11 -6.74
CA ASN A 105 4.11 -11.36 -5.54
C ASN A 105 4.67 -11.98 -4.26
N GLY A 106 5.25 -11.17 -3.40
CA GLY A 106 5.86 -11.57 -2.13
C GLY A 106 7.28 -12.16 -2.26
N GLN A 107 7.86 -12.19 -3.46
CA GLN A 107 9.25 -12.64 -3.69
C GLN A 107 10.20 -11.49 -4.07
N GLU A 108 9.69 -10.26 -4.15
CA GLU A 108 10.42 -9.08 -4.61
C GLU A 108 11.70 -8.86 -3.80
N PHE A 109 11.57 -8.80 -2.48
CA PHE A 109 12.71 -8.60 -1.58
C PHE A 109 13.75 -9.73 -1.70
N THR A 110 13.30 -10.99 -1.77
CA THR A 110 14.20 -12.14 -1.93
C THR A 110 15.00 -12.05 -3.24
N LYS A 111 14.33 -11.68 -4.33
CA LYS A 111 14.95 -11.52 -5.65
C LYS A 111 15.97 -10.38 -5.67
N VAL A 112 15.62 -9.24 -5.06
CA VAL A 112 16.52 -8.10 -4.92
C VAL A 112 17.75 -8.46 -4.08
N MET A 113 17.58 -9.10 -2.93
CA MET A 113 18.70 -9.52 -2.08
C MET A 113 19.60 -10.52 -2.78
N GLN A 114 19.07 -11.39 -3.63
CA GLN A 114 19.85 -12.29 -4.47
C GLN A 114 20.69 -11.50 -5.48
N ASP A 115 20.10 -10.54 -6.18
CA ASP A 115 20.82 -9.71 -7.16
C ASP A 115 21.92 -8.87 -6.50
N VAL A 116 21.61 -8.20 -5.37
CA VAL A 116 22.58 -7.44 -4.58
C VAL A 116 23.74 -8.31 -4.10
N SER A 117 23.47 -9.49 -3.54
CA SER A 117 24.50 -10.37 -2.99
C SER A 117 25.42 -10.98 -4.06
N THR A 118 24.88 -11.26 -5.24
CA THR A 118 25.65 -11.81 -6.37
C THR A 118 26.29 -10.74 -7.24
N LYS A 119 25.98 -9.47 -6.99
CA LYS A 119 26.32 -8.34 -7.88
C LYS A 119 25.88 -8.60 -9.32
N GLY A 120 24.63 -9.08 -9.46
CA GLY A 120 24.08 -9.54 -10.74
C GLY A 120 23.87 -8.40 -11.74
N GLY A 121 23.54 -7.19 -11.27
CA GLY A 121 23.25 -6.03 -12.12
C GLY A 121 22.09 -6.25 -13.07
N GLY A 122 21.15 -7.10 -12.70
CA GLY A 122 20.01 -7.45 -13.53
C GLY A 122 18.93 -6.36 -13.61
N PHE A 123 19.01 -5.38 -12.69
CA PHE A 123 18.02 -4.32 -12.56
C PHE A 123 18.69 -2.97 -12.33
N ASP A 124 18.13 -1.92 -12.95
CA ASP A 124 18.44 -0.52 -12.61
C ASP A 124 17.59 -0.02 -11.44
N ILE A 125 16.36 -0.54 -11.34
CA ILE A 125 15.38 -0.16 -10.34
C ILE A 125 14.75 -1.42 -9.74
N TYR A 126 14.59 -1.42 -8.42
CA TYR A 126 13.83 -2.42 -7.68
C TYR A 126 12.57 -1.80 -7.07
N ALA A 127 11.41 -2.44 -7.23
CA ALA A 127 10.22 -2.13 -6.44
C ALA A 127 10.03 -3.21 -5.37
N VAL A 128 10.01 -2.79 -4.12
CA VAL A 128 9.88 -3.67 -2.93
C VAL A 128 8.90 -3.06 -1.93
N GLU A 129 8.44 -3.86 -0.97
CA GLU A 129 7.66 -3.32 0.14
C GLU A 129 8.49 -2.28 0.90
N TRP A 130 7.89 -1.13 1.22
CA TRP A 130 8.56 0.01 1.84
C TRP A 130 9.30 -0.33 3.14
N ASN A 131 8.79 -1.27 3.94
CA ASN A 131 9.40 -1.72 5.19
C ASN A 131 10.71 -2.50 4.99
N ARG A 132 11.07 -2.83 3.76
CA ARG A 132 12.36 -3.44 3.36
C ARG A 132 13.43 -2.41 3.04
N LEU A 133 13.05 -1.13 2.91
CA LEU A 133 13.95 -0.04 2.53
C LEU A 133 15.19 0.02 3.42
N GLY A 134 14.99 -0.09 4.73
CA GLY A 134 16.09 -0.08 5.69
C GLY A 134 17.05 -1.26 5.52
N ASP A 135 16.53 -2.47 5.34
CA ASP A 135 17.35 -3.67 5.11
C ASP A 135 18.19 -3.55 3.83
N LEU A 136 17.61 -2.97 2.75
CA LEU A 136 18.34 -2.73 1.51
C LEU A 136 19.40 -1.61 1.63
N ALA A 137 19.07 -0.51 2.29
CA ALA A 137 20.00 0.61 2.51
C ALA A 137 21.21 0.16 3.32
N GLU A 138 21.01 -0.63 4.38
CA GLU A 138 22.11 -1.15 5.22
C GLU A 138 23.05 -2.12 4.46
N THR A 139 22.57 -2.77 3.39
CA THR A 139 23.44 -3.61 2.52
C THR A 139 24.25 -2.80 1.53
N GLY A 140 23.95 -1.51 1.33
CA GLY A 140 24.51 -0.70 0.25
C GLY A 140 24.02 -1.13 -1.14
N GLY A 141 22.91 -1.86 -1.22
CA GLY A 141 22.33 -2.35 -2.48
C GLY A 141 21.55 -1.29 -3.27
N ILE A 142 21.24 -0.17 -2.66
CA ILE A 142 20.49 0.94 -3.25
C ILE A 142 21.19 2.28 -3.03
N VAL A 143 20.89 3.24 -3.91
CA VAL A 143 21.50 4.59 -3.93
C VAL A 143 20.67 5.55 -3.07
N ALA A 144 21.36 6.40 -2.28
CA ALA A 144 20.71 7.56 -1.67
C ALA A 144 20.35 8.58 -2.76
N LEU A 145 19.13 9.11 -2.72
CA LEU A 145 18.54 9.94 -3.78
C LEU A 145 18.52 11.43 -3.45
N ASP A 146 19.06 11.85 -2.30
CA ASP A 146 18.96 13.22 -1.78
C ASP A 146 19.43 14.27 -2.81
N ASP A 147 20.57 14.04 -3.46
CA ASP A 147 21.13 14.95 -4.46
C ASP A 147 20.23 15.07 -5.71
N PHE A 148 19.62 13.97 -6.14
CA PHE A 148 18.66 13.97 -7.26
C PHE A 148 17.36 14.69 -6.88
N VAL A 149 16.84 14.42 -5.68
CA VAL A 149 15.64 15.09 -5.13
C VAL A 149 15.86 16.59 -5.08
N ALA A 150 16.99 17.04 -4.54
CA ALA A 150 17.34 18.46 -4.45
C ALA A 150 17.46 19.12 -5.83
N SER A 151 18.02 18.39 -6.83
CA SER A 151 18.25 18.91 -8.19
C SER A 151 16.97 18.94 -9.00
N HIS A 152 16.10 17.91 -8.92
CA HIS A 152 14.97 17.71 -9.83
C HIS A 152 13.61 18.01 -9.21
N LYS A 153 13.52 18.23 -7.89
CA LYS A 153 12.35 18.73 -7.14
C LYS A 153 11.06 17.98 -7.46
N PRO A 154 10.86 16.76 -6.93
CA PRO A 154 9.69 15.93 -7.23
C PRO A 154 8.37 16.45 -6.67
N GLU A 155 8.38 17.37 -5.67
CA GLU A 155 7.18 18.00 -5.08
C GLU A 155 6.18 16.98 -4.49
N TRP A 156 6.68 15.93 -3.83
CA TRP A 156 5.81 14.91 -3.20
C TRP A 156 5.02 15.44 -2.01
N ASP A 157 5.48 16.52 -1.38
CA ASP A 157 4.87 17.21 -0.25
C ASP A 157 3.96 18.39 -0.67
N ASP A 158 3.69 18.54 -1.97
CA ASP A 158 2.80 19.59 -2.47
C ASP A 158 1.44 19.52 -1.77
N PRO A 159 0.94 20.65 -1.19
CA PRO A 159 -0.26 20.65 -0.36
C PRO A 159 -1.57 20.41 -1.13
N GLU A 160 -1.56 20.50 -2.45
CA GLU A 160 -2.74 20.30 -3.31
C GLU A 160 -2.69 18.97 -4.06
N ARG A 161 -1.50 18.46 -4.35
CA ARG A 161 -1.30 17.33 -5.25
C ARG A 161 -0.48 16.19 -4.66
N GLY A 162 0.37 16.48 -3.68
CA GLY A 162 1.33 15.58 -3.09
C GLY A 162 0.70 14.49 -2.21
N TYR A 163 1.51 13.83 -1.41
CA TYR A 163 1.06 12.77 -0.51
C TYR A 163 0.04 13.28 0.50
N VAL A 164 -0.96 12.46 0.82
CA VAL A 164 -2.06 12.84 1.75
C VAL A 164 -1.54 13.34 3.10
N ASN A 165 -0.45 12.74 3.60
CA ASN A 165 0.18 13.13 4.85
C ASN A 165 1.37 14.10 4.65
N GLY A 166 1.50 14.70 3.47
CA GLY A 166 2.53 15.69 3.15
C GLY A 166 3.95 15.19 3.44
N GLU A 167 4.78 16.06 4.03
CA GLU A 167 6.17 15.76 4.39
C GLU A 167 6.31 14.53 5.29
N GLN A 168 5.38 14.31 6.22
CA GLN A 168 5.37 13.13 7.08
C GLN A 168 5.20 11.84 6.27
N GLY A 169 4.32 11.84 5.25
CA GLY A 169 4.15 10.71 4.33
C GLY A 169 5.40 10.43 3.52
N VAL A 170 6.05 11.47 2.99
CA VAL A 170 7.33 11.36 2.26
C VAL A 170 8.41 10.76 3.17
N SER A 171 8.53 11.27 4.38
CA SER A 171 9.51 10.78 5.36
C SER A 171 9.28 9.32 5.71
N LEU A 172 8.02 8.93 5.90
CA LEU A 172 7.66 7.56 6.24
C LEU A 172 7.94 6.57 5.09
N LEU A 173 7.55 6.91 3.87
CA LEU A 173 7.52 5.97 2.75
C LEU A 173 8.82 5.91 1.94
N ASN A 174 9.56 7.02 1.90
CA ASN A 174 10.69 7.19 0.98
C ASN A 174 12.04 7.30 1.69
N GLN A 175 12.05 7.49 3.02
CA GLN A 175 13.28 7.77 3.76
C GLN A 175 13.67 6.62 4.70
N TYR A 176 14.98 6.50 4.88
CA TYR A 176 15.59 5.69 5.91
C TYR A 176 16.71 6.48 6.57
N ARG A 177 16.66 6.64 7.91
CA ARG A 177 17.64 7.40 8.70
C ARG A 177 17.89 8.82 8.17
N GLY A 178 16.83 9.49 7.69
CA GLY A 178 16.87 10.87 7.24
C GLY A 178 17.32 11.08 5.79
N SER A 179 17.73 10.03 5.07
CA SER A 179 18.04 10.10 3.64
C SER A 179 16.94 9.46 2.80
N VAL A 180 16.69 10.00 1.62
CA VAL A 180 15.74 9.46 0.64
C VAL A 180 16.39 8.30 -0.10
N TYR A 181 15.74 7.14 -0.11
CA TYR A 181 16.20 5.95 -0.85
C TYR A 181 15.19 5.43 -1.85
N GLY A 182 13.96 5.89 -1.80
CA GLY A 182 12.91 5.36 -2.66
C GLY A 182 11.90 6.38 -3.12
N VAL A 183 11.06 5.96 -4.05
CA VAL A 183 9.89 6.69 -4.55
C VAL A 183 8.70 5.75 -4.42
N SER A 184 7.66 6.19 -3.70
CA SER A 184 6.44 5.38 -3.57
C SER A 184 5.74 5.23 -4.90
N LEU A 185 5.39 3.99 -5.25
CA LEU A 185 4.61 3.63 -6.43
C LEU A 185 3.29 2.90 -6.09
N ASP A 186 2.96 2.77 -4.80
CA ASP A 186 1.72 2.12 -4.39
C ASP A 186 1.21 2.68 -3.07
N GLY A 187 -0.10 2.86 -2.97
CA GLY A 187 -0.80 3.33 -1.78
C GLY A 187 -1.60 2.23 -1.07
N ASP A 188 -1.07 1.05 -0.99
CA ASP A 188 -1.70 -0.19 -0.54
C ASP A 188 -2.02 -0.16 0.97
N PHE A 189 -3.04 0.61 1.34
CA PHE A 189 -3.55 0.69 2.70
C PHE A 189 -4.57 -0.42 2.96
N GLN A 190 -4.65 -0.90 4.20
CA GLN A 190 -5.74 -1.77 4.58
C GLN A 190 -7.01 -0.97 4.84
N THR A 191 -8.12 -1.43 4.25
CA THR A 191 -9.45 -0.87 4.40
C THR A 191 -10.44 -1.91 4.87
N TRP A 192 -11.46 -1.48 5.61
CA TRP A 192 -12.54 -2.33 6.07
C TRP A 192 -13.75 -2.20 5.17
N ASN A 193 -14.27 -3.33 4.72
CA ASN A 193 -15.40 -3.40 3.79
C ASN A 193 -16.49 -4.29 4.35
N HIS A 194 -17.74 -4.05 3.94
CA HIS A 194 -18.90 -4.78 4.38
C HIS A 194 -19.92 -4.98 3.25
N ARG A 195 -20.79 -5.95 3.43
CA ARG A 195 -21.89 -6.27 2.52
C ARG A 195 -23.08 -5.36 2.78
N THR A 196 -23.27 -4.35 1.94
CA THR A 196 -24.37 -3.37 2.11
C THR A 196 -25.76 -4.02 1.98
N ASP A 197 -25.91 -5.09 1.23
CA ASP A 197 -27.16 -5.83 1.12
C ASP A 197 -27.53 -6.58 2.41
N LEU A 198 -26.55 -7.02 3.20
CA LEU A 198 -26.78 -7.61 4.53
C LEU A 198 -27.04 -6.53 5.57
N PHE A 199 -26.23 -5.48 5.60
CA PHE A 199 -26.35 -4.41 6.59
C PHE A 199 -27.62 -3.56 6.41
N ASN A 200 -28.11 -3.39 5.18
CA ASN A 200 -29.32 -2.65 4.86
C ASN A 200 -30.59 -3.51 4.83
N ASN A 201 -30.49 -4.81 5.12
CA ASN A 201 -31.67 -5.69 5.16
C ASN A 201 -32.47 -5.39 6.44
N PRO A 202 -33.77 -4.99 6.34
CA PRO A 202 -34.58 -4.64 7.49
C PRO A 202 -34.78 -5.80 8.50
N GLU A 203 -34.80 -7.05 8.02
CA GLU A 203 -34.95 -8.23 8.88
C GLU A 203 -33.66 -8.46 9.69
N GLU A 204 -32.50 -8.31 9.08
CA GLU A 204 -31.20 -8.41 9.74
C GLU A 204 -31.01 -7.25 10.74
N GLN A 205 -31.34 -6.03 10.36
CA GLN A 205 -31.29 -4.85 11.26
C GLN A 205 -32.13 -5.05 12.49
N LYS A 206 -33.37 -5.54 12.33
CA LYS A 206 -34.25 -5.81 13.46
C LYS A 206 -33.71 -6.94 14.34
N ALA A 207 -33.29 -8.05 13.75
CA ALA A 207 -32.78 -9.21 14.49
C ALA A 207 -31.50 -8.86 15.28
N PHE A 208 -30.60 -8.08 14.67
CA PHE A 208 -29.38 -7.60 15.33
C PHE A 208 -29.72 -6.67 16.51
N ALA A 209 -30.59 -5.68 16.29
CA ALA A 209 -31.01 -4.75 17.35
C ALA A 209 -31.70 -5.46 18.50
N ASP A 210 -32.57 -6.45 18.21
CA ASP A 210 -33.21 -7.29 19.23
C ASP A 210 -32.17 -8.10 20.05
N GLN A 211 -31.09 -8.55 19.43
CA GLN A 211 -30.05 -9.37 20.07
C GLN A 211 -29.03 -8.56 20.87
N TYR A 212 -28.54 -7.43 20.32
CA TYR A 212 -27.41 -6.67 20.86
C TYR A 212 -27.79 -5.32 21.49
N GLY A 213 -29.01 -4.83 21.24
CA GLY A 213 -29.54 -3.60 21.87
C GLY A 213 -29.10 -2.30 21.19
N TYR A 214 -28.48 -2.36 19.99
CA TYR A 214 -28.12 -1.21 19.18
C TYR A 214 -28.30 -1.50 17.68
N GLU A 215 -28.26 -0.47 16.85
CA GLU A 215 -28.49 -0.60 15.41
C GLU A 215 -27.34 -1.31 14.69
N LEU A 216 -27.66 -2.17 13.70
CA LEU A 216 -26.70 -2.75 12.79
C LEU A 216 -26.17 -1.66 11.84
N ALA A 217 -24.92 -1.29 12.03
CA ALA A 217 -24.20 -0.32 11.22
C ALA A 217 -22.72 -0.75 11.10
N PRO A 218 -21.93 -0.18 10.14
CA PRO A 218 -20.51 -0.45 10.09
C PRO A 218 -19.82 -0.20 11.44
N PRO A 219 -18.99 -1.15 11.93
CA PRO A 219 -18.45 -1.10 13.29
C PRO A 219 -17.48 0.06 13.47
N LYS A 220 -17.57 0.75 14.60
CA LYS A 220 -16.60 1.75 15.05
C LYS A 220 -15.58 1.18 16.02
N THR A 221 -15.93 0.11 16.73
CA THR A 221 -15.07 -0.53 17.72
C THR A 221 -14.85 -2.01 17.42
N TRP A 222 -13.75 -2.57 17.94
CA TRP A 222 -13.49 -4.01 17.84
C TRP A 222 -14.59 -4.85 18.47
N LYS A 223 -15.18 -4.38 19.56
CA LYS A 223 -16.34 -5.04 20.18
C LYS A 223 -17.51 -5.13 19.19
N GLN A 224 -17.88 -4.00 18.56
CA GLN A 224 -18.96 -3.99 17.57
C GLN A 224 -18.62 -4.88 16.37
N HIS A 225 -17.37 -4.84 15.89
CA HIS A 225 -16.92 -5.71 14.80
C HIS A 225 -17.13 -7.20 15.15
N ASP A 226 -16.69 -7.61 16.33
CA ASP A 226 -16.74 -9.02 16.72
C ASP A 226 -18.20 -9.48 17.00
N GLU A 227 -19.05 -8.62 17.55
CA GLU A 227 -20.49 -8.86 17.71
C GLU A 227 -21.22 -8.99 16.37
N ILE A 228 -20.91 -8.13 15.39
CA ILE A 228 -21.45 -8.20 14.03
C ILE A 228 -20.94 -9.44 13.31
N ALA A 229 -19.66 -9.78 13.47
CA ALA A 229 -19.09 -10.99 12.91
C ALA A 229 -19.75 -12.25 13.47
N ALA A 230 -19.98 -12.30 14.78
CA ALA A 230 -20.73 -13.38 15.42
C ALA A 230 -22.18 -13.49 14.91
N PHE A 231 -22.86 -12.37 14.73
CA PHE A 231 -24.23 -12.32 14.23
C PHE A 231 -24.38 -12.91 12.81
N PHE A 232 -23.44 -12.56 11.89
CA PHE A 232 -23.48 -13.04 10.52
C PHE A 232 -22.77 -14.40 10.31
N HIS A 233 -22.21 -15.00 11.35
CA HIS A 233 -21.54 -16.29 11.24
C HIS A 233 -22.56 -17.42 11.08
N ARG A 234 -22.81 -17.85 9.84
CA ARG A 234 -23.78 -18.88 9.43
C ARG A 234 -23.11 -19.89 8.48
N PRO A 235 -22.14 -20.68 8.97
CA PRO A 235 -21.32 -21.55 8.13
C PRO A 235 -22.15 -22.57 7.35
N ASP A 236 -23.28 -23.04 7.90
CA ASP A 236 -24.21 -23.93 7.21
C ASP A 236 -24.83 -23.29 5.94
N GLN A 237 -24.83 -21.97 5.85
CA GLN A 237 -25.29 -21.20 4.69
C GLN A 237 -24.12 -20.72 3.82
N GLY A 238 -22.88 -21.07 4.17
CA GLY A 238 -21.68 -20.59 3.49
C GLY A 238 -21.36 -19.11 3.75
N LEU A 239 -21.90 -18.52 4.84
CA LEU A 239 -21.65 -17.14 5.23
C LEU A 239 -20.83 -17.09 6.52
N PHE A 240 -19.69 -16.46 6.48
CA PHE A 240 -18.84 -16.16 7.62
C PHE A 240 -19.01 -14.70 8.06
N GLY A 241 -18.73 -14.42 9.32
CA GLY A 241 -18.89 -13.06 9.87
C GLY A 241 -17.88 -12.08 9.31
N SER A 242 -16.63 -12.53 9.18
CA SER A 242 -15.55 -11.74 8.58
C SER A 242 -14.60 -12.65 7.80
N THR A 243 -13.84 -12.05 6.88
CA THR A 243 -12.70 -12.67 6.23
C THR A 243 -11.57 -11.67 6.11
N ASP A 244 -10.46 -11.94 6.77
CA ASP A 244 -9.25 -11.13 6.76
C ASP A 244 -8.02 -12.03 6.77
N LEU A 245 -6.87 -11.49 6.45
CA LEU A 245 -5.64 -12.26 6.39
C LEU A 245 -5.26 -12.82 7.75
N ARG A 246 -5.05 -14.13 7.81
CA ARG A 246 -4.65 -14.89 9.01
C ARG A 246 -3.44 -15.77 8.78
N ASN A 247 -2.99 -15.87 7.53
CA ASN A 247 -1.86 -16.71 7.14
C ASN A 247 -0.52 -16.11 7.58
N GLN A 248 0.48 -16.95 7.61
CA GLN A 248 1.86 -16.51 7.86
C GLN A 248 2.33 -15.53 6.77
N GLY A 249 2.99 -14.47 7.20
CA GLY A 249 3.51 -13.38 6.36
C GLY A 249 2.57 -12.18 6.27
N TRP A 250 1.24 -12.36 6.50
CA TRP A 250 0.24 -11.31 6.31
C TRP A 250 -0.67 -11.11 7.52
N GLY A 251 -0.96 -12.17 8.25
CA GLY A 251 -1.94 -12.16 9.34
C GLY A 251 -1.59 -11.21 10.49
N TYR A 252 -0.31 -10.95 10.73
CA TYR A 252 0.11 -10.03 11.78
C TYR A 252 -0.45 -8.61 11.60
N THR A 253 -0.81 -8.20 10.38
CA THR A 253 -1.36 -6.85 10.12
C THR A 253 -2.71 -6.64 10.78
N ASN A 254 -3.57 -7.66 10.84
CA ASN A 254 -4.86 -7.60 11.52
C ASN A 254 -4.71 -7.65 13.05
N TRP A 255 -3.75 -8.42 13.57
CA TRP A 255 -3.34 -8.34 14.96
C TRP A 255 -2.83 -6.94 15.32
N TYR A 256 -2.01 -6.37 14.44
CA TYR A 256 -1.37 -5.07 14.69
C TYR A 256 -2.39 -3.94 14.83
N GLN A 257 -3.46 -3.92 14.04
CA GLN A 257 -4.55 -2.94 14.17
C GLN A 257 -5.23 -3.03 15.54
N ARG A 258 -5.46 -4.25 16.08
CA ARG A 258 -5.99 -4.45 17.43
C ARG A 258 -5.00 -3.98 18.49
N TYR A 259 -3.73 -4.36 18.35
CA TYR A 259 -2.69 -4.00 19.32
C TYR A 259 -2.49 -2.48 19.42
N VAL A 260 -2.33 -1.79 18.29
CA VAL A 260 -2.05 -0.34 18.31
C VAL A 260 -3.21 0.47 18.87
N SER A 261 -4.44 -0.05 18.81
CA SER A 261 -5.63 0.58 19.39
C SER A 261 -5.75 0.36 20.92
N MET A 262 -4.88 -0.46 21.54
CA MET A 262 -4.92 -0.70 22.99
C MET A 262 -4.52 0.53 23.83
N GLY A 263 -3.84 1.50 23.23
CA GLY A 263 -3.44 2.76 23.88
C GLY A 263 -4.10 3.98 23.28
N SER A 264 -4.14 5.07 24.06
CA SER A 264 -4.61 6.38 23.60
C SER A 264 -3.43 7.37 23.50
N PRO A 265 -3.18 8.00 22.33
CA PRO A 265 -3.80 7.69 21.05
C PRO A 265 -3.31 6.36 20.44
N ASN A 266 -2.19 5.80 20.90
CA ASN A 266 -1.60 4.59 20.33
C ASN A 266 -0.89 3.73 21.37
N GLN A 267 -0.94 2.40 21.21
CA GLN A 267 -0.05 1.46 21.85
C GLN A 267 1.17 1.21 20.95
N PHE A 268 2.34 1.61 21.40
CA PHE A 268 3.58 1.41 20.65
C PHE A 268 4.16 0.01 20.85
N LEU A 269 4.89 -0.51 19.85
CA LEU A 269 5.60 -1.79 19.96
C LEU A 269 6.83 -1.72 20.87
N PHE A 270 7.45 -0.54 20.96
CA PHE A 270 8.67 -0.29 21.73
C PHE A 270 8.56 1.01 22.51
N ALA A 271 9.19 1.04 23.69
CA ALA A 271 9.47 2.26 24.42
C ALA A 271 10.59 3.06 23.73
N ASP A 272 10.84 4.31 24.17
CA ASP A 272 11.85 5.18 23.57
C ASP A 272 13.29 4.69 23.80
N ASP A 273 13.49 3.82 24.79
CA ASP A 273 14.77 3.16 25.08
C ASP A 273 14.98 1.83 24.34
N GLY A 274 14.07 1.48 23.41
CA GLY A 274 14.10 0.23 22.66
C GLY A 274 13.55 -0.99 23.40
N THR A 275 13.00 -0.82 24.59
CA THR A 275 12.34 -1.91 25.32
C THR A 275 11.06 -2.33 24.60
N ALA A 276 10.93 -3.62 24.25
CA ALA A 276 9.72 -4.15 23.63
C ALA A 276 8.55 -4.10 24.60
N LEU A 277 7.40 -3.56 24.16
CA LEU A 277 6.17 -3.42 24.93
C LEU A 277 5.13 -4.50 24.62
N ILE A 278 5.44 -5.40 23.71
CA ILE A 278 4.53 -6.42 23.19
C ILE A 278 4.12 -7.45 24.24
N ASN A 279 5.03 -7.80 25.16
CA ASN A 279 4.76 -8.73 26.26
C ASN A 279 4.20 -7.97 27.49
N SER A 280 2.96 -7.55 27.35
CA SER A 280 2.21 -6.77 28.34
C SER A 280 0.74 -7.14 28.25
N GLU A 281 -0.08 -6.65 29.19
CA GLU A 281 -1.52 -6.86 29.16
C GLU A 281 -2.15 -6.45 27.81
N ALA A 282 -1.71 -5.32 27.23
CA ALA A 282 -2.16 -4.86 25.91
C ALA A 282 -1.83 -5.90 24.81
N GLY A 283 -0.62 -6.46 24.82
CA GLY A 283 -0.23 -7.49 23.85
C GLY A 283 -0.98 -8.80 24.04
N TRP A 284 -1.17 -9.23 25.29
CA TRP A 284 -1.92 -10.47 25.57
C TRP A 284 -3.39 -10.34 25.17
N MET A 285 -4.04 -9.22 25.53
CA MET A 285 -5.43 -8.96 25.16
C MET A 285 -5.61 -8.87 23.64
N ALA A 286 -4.77 -8.11 22.94
CA ALA A 286 -4.82 -8.01 21.48
C ALA A 286 -4.64 -9.38 20.81
N THR A 287 -3.75 -10.21 21.34
CA THR A 287 -3.49 -11.56 20.82
C THR A 287 -4.67 -12.49 21.10
N GLN A 288 -5.26 -12.43 22.31
CA GLN A 288 -6.43 -13.24 22.63
C GLN A 288 -7.63 -12.87 21.75
N GLU A 289 -7.93 -11.56 21.62
CA GLU A 289 -9.01 -11.08 20.74
C GLU A 289 -8.79 -11.48 19.27
N TYR A 290 -7.53 -11.44 18.80
CA TYR A 290 -7.17 -11.89 17.46
C TYR A 290 -7.42 -13.40 17.26
N VAL A 291 -7.07 -14.21 18.23
CA VAL A 291 -7.33 -15.66 18.23
C VAL A 291 -8.83 -15.93 18.30
N ASP A 292 -9.55 -15.32 19.23
CA ASP A 292 -10.99 -15.54 19.44
C ASP A 292 -11.81 -15.18 18.20
N SER A 293 -11.44 -14.09 17.51
CA SER A 293 -12.14 -13.64 16.31
C SER A 293 -12.04 -14.63 15.15
N LEU A 294 -11.07 -15.55 15.16
CA LEU A 294 -10.95 -16.61 14.14
C LEU A 294 -12.20 -17.52 14.10
N SER A 295 -12.90 -17.66 15.24
CA SER A 295 -14.14 -18.44 15.33
C SER A 295 -15.26 -17.98 14.38
N HIS A 296 -15.19 -16.74 13.89
CA HIS A 296 -16.15 -16.14 12.97
C HIS A 296 -15.68 -16.11 11.51
N HIS A 297 -14.52 -16.72 11.22
CA HIS A 297 -13.96 -16.87 9.89
C HIS A 297 -14.18 -18.26 9.31
N SER A 298 -13.87 -18.44 8.03
CA SER A 298 -13.69 -19.78 7.48
C SER A 298 -12.57 -20.52 8.21
N PRO A 299 -12.70 -21.80 8.50
CA PRO A 299 -11.62 -22.61 9.07
C PRO A 299 -10.34 -22.59 8.22
N ASP A 300 -10.46 -22.38 6.92
CA ASP A 300 -9.33 -22.32 5.98
C ASP A 300 -8.59 -20.96 5.97
N ALA A 301 -9.14 -19.92 6.64
CA ALA A 301 -8.60 -18.56 6.62
C ALA A 301 -7.14 -18.48 7.09
N ILE A 302 -6.70 -19.39 7.96
CA ILE A 302 -5.30 -19.47 8.42
C ILE A 302 -4.30 -19.81 7.31
N SER A 303 -4.76 -20.34 6.19
CA SER A 303 -3.95 -20.73 5.04
C SER A 303 -4.15 -19.80 3.83
N TRP A 304 -5.18 -18.93 3.86
CA TRP A 304 -5.53 -18.08 2.74
C TRP A 304 -4.58 -16.87 2.62
N GLY A 305 -4.08 -16.67 1.40
CA GLY A 305 -3.54 -15.38 0.99
C GLY A 305 -4.65 -14.42 0.55
N TRP A 306 -4.26 -13.25 0.05
CA TRP A 306 -5.21 -12.26 -0.44
C TRP A 306 -6.08 -12.74 -1.64
N PRO A 307 -5.62 -13.61 -2.57
CA PRO A 307 -6.49 -14.09 -3.65
C PRO A 307 -7.68 -14.93 -3.15
N GLU A 308 -7.44 -15.83 -2.19
CA GLU A 308 -8.48 -16.65 -1.58
C GLU A 308 -9.42 -15.82 -0.72
N GLN A 309 -8.91 -14.83 0.01
CA GLN A 309 -9.70 -13.88 0.78
C GLN A 309 -10.64 -13.08 -0.14
N TYR A 310 -10.12 -12.52 -1.24
CA TYR A 310 -10.92 -11.79 -2.24
C TYR A 310 -11.95 -12.72 -2.89
N GLY A 311 -11.54 -13.92 -3.25
CA GLY A 311 -12.43 -14.95 -3.79
C GLY A 311 -13.57 -15.31 -2.84
N ASN A 312 -13.30 -15.46 -1.54
CA ASN A 312 -14.33 -15.73 -0.53
C ASN A 312 -15.32 -14.55 -0.43
N PHE A 313 -14.83 -13.31 -0.24
CA PHE A 313 -15.70 -12.14 -0.15
C PHE A 313 -16.46 -11.89 -1.45
N GLY A 314 -15.80 -11.97 -2.61
CA GLY A 314 -16.40 -11.80 -3.93
C GLY A 314 -17.48 -12.84 -4.26
N ASN A 315 -17.38 -14.03 -3.72
CA ASN A 315 -18.42 -15.08 -3.80
C ASN A 315 -19.58 -14.86 -2.80
N GLY A 316 -19.52 -13.82 -1.97
CA GLY A 316 -20.51 -13.54 -0.94
C GLY A 316 -20.34 -14.40 0.32
N GLY A 317 -19.17 -14.99 0.53
CA GLY A 317 -18.86 -15.91 1.64
C GLY A 317 -18.59 -15.21 2.97
N ALA A 318 -18.52 -13.87 3.03
CA ALA A 318 -18.36 -13.14 4.27
C ALA A 318 -19.18 -11.85 4.31
N ALA A 319 -19.58 -11.41 5.52
CA ALA A 319 -20.30 -10.16 5.75
C ALA A 319 -19.37 -8.95 5.78
N MET A 320 -18.16 -9.11 6.31
CA MET A 320 -17.12 -8.08 6.39
C MET A 320 -15.76 -8.61 5.94
N THR A 321 -14.86 -7.70 5.60
CA THR A 321 -13.46 -8.04 5.26
C THR A 321 -12.54 -6.87 5.53
N CYS A 322 -11.33 -7.15 6.04
CA CYS A 322 -10.20 -6.23 6.00
C CYS A 322 -9.32 -6.60 4.81
N ALA A 323 -9.19 -5.71 3.86
CA ALA A 323 -8.50 -5.97 2.60
C ALA A 323 -7.69 -4.75 2.17
N PHE A 324 -6.87 -4.90 1.12
CA PHE A 324 -6.21 -3.75 0.51
C PHE A 324 -7.21 -2.80 -0.13
N SER A 325 -6.82 -1.55 -0.29
CA SER A 325 -7.69 -0.49 -0.79
C SER A 325 -8.19 -0.70 -2.23
N ASN A 326 -7.61 -1.63 -2.97
CA ASN A 326 -8.08 -1.99 -4.32
C ASN A 326 -9.25 -3.00 -4.35
N LEU A 327 -9.73 -3.51 -3.22
CA LEU A 327 -10.80 -4.52 -3.23
C LEU A 327 -12.05 -4.08 -3.99
N PRO A 328 -12.62 -2.87 -3.80
CA PRO A 328 -13.79 -2.45 -4.56
C PRO A 328 -13.52 -2.29 -6.05
N LYS A 329 -12.34 -1.82 -6.46
CA LYS A 329 -11.90 -1.74 -7.85
C LYS A 329 -12.06 -3.07 -8.59
N PHE A 330 -11.81 -4.18 -7.91
CA PHE A 330 -11.92 -5.52 -8.49
C PHE A 330 -13.29 -6.16 -8.26
N LEU A 331 -13.83 -6.10 -7.05
CA LEU A 331 -15.01 -6.88 -6.67
C LEU A 331 -16.33 -6.13 -6.85
N ASP A 332 -16.32 -4.79 -6.79
CA ASP A 332 -17.50 -3.96 -7.09
C ASP A 332 -17.51 -3.48 -8.55
N ASN A 333 -16.78 -4.14 -9.41
CA ASN A 333 -16.63 -3.81 -10.82
C ASN A 333 -17.64 -4.59 -11.67
N PRO A 334 -18.56 -3.91 -12.41
CA PRO A 334 -19.52 -4.58 -13.29
C PRO A 334 -18.88 -5.44 -14.39
N ALA A 335 -17.63 -5.16 -14.77
CA ALA A 335 -16.89 -5.97 -15.74
C ALA A 335 -16.39 -7.31 -15.14
N ASN A 336 -16.39 -7.45 -13.81
CA ASN A 336 -16.04 -8.71 -13.14
C ASN A 336 -17.28 -9.59 -12.98
N GLU A 337 -17.63 -10.35 -14.01
CA GLU A 337 -18.76 -11.29 -14.01
C GLU A 337 -18.64 -12.39 -12.93
N GLY A 338 -17.45 -12.63 -12.38
CA GLY A 338 -17.21 -13.60 -11.30
C GLY A 338 -17.62 -13.09 -9.92
N SER A 339 -17.78 -11.78 -9.73
CA SER A 339 -18.16 -11.19 -8.45
C SER A 339 -19.67 -11.26 -8.20
N LYS A 340 -20.07 -11.80 -7.06
CA LYS A 340 -21.46 -11.80 -6.58
C LYS A 340 -21.82 -10.62 -5.69
N VAL A 341 -20.82 -9.77 -5.42
CA VAL A 341 -20.94 -8.62 -4.51
C VAL A 341 -20.94 -7.27 -5.25
N THR A 342 -20.91 -7.28 -6.57
CA THR A 342 -21.03 -6.05 -7.39
C THR A 342 -22.28 -5.27 -7.01
N GLY A 343 -22.16 -3.97 -6.70
CA GLY A 343 -23.22 -3.11 -6.19
C GLY A 343 -23.62 -3.36 -4.72
N LYS A 344 -22.83 -4.18 -3.99
CA LYS A 344 -23.14 -4.57 -2.60
C LYS A 344 -21.97 -4.36 -1.65
N VAL A 345 -20.96 -3.63 -2.07
CA VAL A 345 -19.78 -3.32 -1.23
C VAL A 345 -19.96 -1.94 -0.63
N GLY A 346 -19.64 -1.82 0.65
CA GLY A 346 -19.46 -0.56 1.36
C GLY A 346 -18.11 -0.55 2.06
N THR A 347 -17.50 0.62 2.18
CA THR A 347 -16.23 0.79 2.89
C THR A 347 -16.47 1.61 4.16
N HIS A 348 -15.75 1.30 5.23
CA HIS A 348 -15.82 2.04 6.49
C HIS A 348 -14.43 2.22 7.10
N LEU A 349 -14.33 3.15 8.04
CA LEU A 349 -13.10 3.39 8.80
C LEU A 349 -12.72 2.14 9.61
N PRO A 350 -11.43 1.93 9.91
CA PRO A 350 -11.01 0.80 10.72
C PRO A 350 -11.72 0.81 12.09
N PRO A 351 -12.10 -0.35 12.60
CA PRO A 351 -12.54 -0.45 13.99
C PRO A 351 -11.41 -0.05 14.94
N GLY A 352 -11.77 0.50 16.09
CA GLY A 352 -10.82 0.93 17.10
C GLY A 352 -11.20 0.47 18.51
N ARG A 353 -10.50 1.00 19.50
CA ARG A 353 -10.81 0.80 20.90
C ARG A 353 -11.24 2.12 21.53
N GLU A 354 -12.31 2.06 22.30
CA GLU A 354 -12.83 3.21 23.03
C GLU A 354 -11.96 3.48 24.26
N HIS A 355 -11.62 4.76 24.47
CA HIS A 355 -10.91 5.32 25.60
C HIS A 355 -11.67 6.55 26.11
N ASP A 356 -11.29 7.09 27.26
CA ASP A 356 -11.94 8.26 27.85
C ASP A 356 -11.93 9.51 26.95
N ASP A 357 -10.94 9.62 26.07
CA ASP A 357 -10.70 10.74 25.16
C ASP A 357 -11.14 10.47 23.70
N GLY A 358 -11.72 9.32 23.41
CA GLY A 358 -12.23 8.96 22.09
C GLY A 358 -11.90 7.53 21.67
N ILE A 359 -12.05 7.25 20.37
CA ILE A 359 -11.75 5.94 19.79
C ILE A 359 -10.41 5.99 19.09
N SER A 360 -9.47 5.15 19.52
CA SER A 360 -8.22 4.89 18.81
C SER A 360 -8.46 3.88 17.69
N ALA A 361 -8.75 4.39 16.49
CA ALA A 361 -8.98 3.59 15.29
C ALA A 361 -7.76 3.71 14.35
N ARG A 362 -7.13 2.60 14.01
CA ARG A 362 -5.90 2.57 13.22
C ARG A 362 -5.99 1.58 12.08
N THR A 363 -5.43 1.96 10.93
CA THR A 363 -5.12 1.04 9.86
C THR A 363 -3.61 0.87 9.73
N VAL A 364 -3.18 -0.08 8.92
CA VAL A 364 -1.76 -0.41 8.77
C VAL A 364 -1.31 -0.11 7.36
N LEU A 365 -0.17 0.56 7.25
CA LEU A 365 0.56 0.71 5.99
C LEU A 365 1.34 -0.59 5.75
N TRP A 366 0.85 -1.38 4.81
CA TRP A 366 1.46 -2.65 4.42
C TRP A 366 1.54 -2.71 2.90
N LEU A 367 2.56 -3.32 2.34
CA LEU A 367 2.78 -3.50 0.91
C LEU A 367 2.84 -2.22 0.05
N ASN A 368 2.92 -1.04 0.61
CA ASN A 368 3.26 0.12 -0.21
C ASN A 368 4.58 -0.17 -0.94
N LEU A 369 4.53 -0.28 -2.25
CA LEU A 369 5.71 -0.53 -3.05
C LEU A 369 6.54 0.76 -3.16
N THR A 370 7.77 0.67 -2.70
CA THR A 370 8.78 1.71 -2.85
C THR A 370 9.79 1.27 -3.91
N ALA A 371 9.95 2.08 -4.94
CA ALA A 371 10.94 1.83 -5.99
C ALA A 371 12.26 2.51 -5.65
N CYS A 372 13.34 1.74 -5.69
CA CYS A 372 14.69 2.15 -5.32
C CYS A 372 15.64 2.00 -6.51
N VAL A 373 16.60 2.90 -6.63
CA VAL A 373 17.65 2.80 -7.64
C VAL A 373 18.74 1.85 -7.15
N SER A 374 19.06 0.85 -7.97
CA SER A 374 20.13 -0.11 -7.70
C SER A 374 21.50 0.58 -7.63
N SER A 375 22.32 0.23 -6.63
CA SER A 375 23.72 0.68 -6.58
C SER A 375 24.60 0.09 -7.69
N GLN A 376 24.07 -0.85 -8.45
CA GLN A 376 24.74 -1.49 -9.57
C GLN A 376 24.29 -0.91 -10.93
N SER A 377 23.37 0.06 -10.94
CA SER A 377 22.99 0.75 -12.18
C SER A 377 24.11 1.66 -12.65
N ASP A 378 24.47 1.57 -13.92
CA ASP A 378 25.42 2.48 -14.58
C ASP A 378 24.80 3.88 -14.84
N HIS A 379 23.46 4.02 -14.64
CA HIS A 379 22.70 5.22 -14.98
C HIS A 379 21.75 5.63 -13.85
N PRO A 380 22.23 5.86 -12.61
CA PRO A 380 21.36 6.09 -11.46
C PRO A 380 20.50 7.36 -11.57
N GLU A 381 21.01 8.43 -12.22
CA GLU A 381 20.22 9.64 -12.42
C GLU A 381 19.07 9.41 -13.41
N ALA A 382 19.29 8.72 -14.53
CA ALA A 382 18.23 8.41 -15.49
C ALA A 382 17.16 7.48 -14.86
N SER A 383 17.58 6.52 -14.04
CA SER A 383 16.70 5.64 -13.29
C SER A 383 15.85 6.42 -12.27
N TYR A 384 16.45 7.34 -11.53
CA TYR A 384 15.72 8.23 -10.63
C TYR A 384 14.71 9.11 -11.39
N LEU A 385 15.07 9.67 -12.55
CA LEU A 385 14.17 10.52 -13.34
C LEU A 385 12.94 9.76 -13.85
N LEU A 386 13.10 8.48 -14.20
CA LEU A 386 11.96 7.61 -14.48
C LEU A 386 11.05 7.47 -13.24
N LEU A 387 11.63 7.25 -12.06
CA LEU A 387 10.86 7.15 -10.82
C LEU A 387 10.16 8.45 -10.46
N GLN A 388 10.83 9.59 -10.59
CA GLN A 388 10.20 10.89 -10.39
C GLN A 388 9.01 11.08 -11.34
N TRP A 389 9.17 10.73 -12.62
CA TRP A 389 8.09 10.84 -13.61
C TRP A 389 6.91 9.92 -13.28
N LEU A 390 7.15 8.63 -12.98
CA LEU A 390 6.12 7.66 -12.59
C LEU A 390 5.39 8.08 -11.30
N GLY A 391 6.14 8.52 -10.29
CA GLY A 391 5.62 8.90 -8.97
C GLY A 391 5.04 10.32 -8.91
N SER A 392 5.13 11.10 -9.99
CA SER A 392 4.56 12.44 -10.04
C SER A 392 3.05 12.40 -10.25
N SER A 393 2.34 13.34 -9.63
CA SER A 393 0.91 13.24 -9.38
C SER A 393 0.03 13.07 -10.62
N ARG A 394 0.42 13.62 -11.77
CA ARG A 394 -0.36 13.49 -13.03
C ARG A 394 -0.25 12.10 -13.62
N ILE A 395 0.99 11.62 -13.77
CA ILE A 395 1.25 10.28 -14.34
C ILE A 395 0.76 9.21 -13.36
N TYR A 396 0.99 9.40 -12.06
CA TYR A 396 0.53 8.46 -11.06
C TYR A 396 -1.01 8.37 -10.98
N SER A 397 -1.75 9.48 -11.07
CA SER A 397 -3.21 9.46 -11.12
C SER A 397 -3.72 8.73 -12.36
N TRP A 398 -3.14 9.01 -13.53
CA TRP A 398 -3.52 8.31 -14.75
C TRP A 398 -3.22 6.81 -14.68
N MET A 399 -2.05 6.43 -14.17
CA MET A 399 -1.66 5.05 -13.98
C MET A 399 -2.57 4.32 -12.96
N THR A 400 -2.86 4.94 -11.82
CA THR A 400 -3.72 4.38 -10.77
C THR A 400 -5.15 4.15 -11.24
N ALA A 401 -5.67 5.00 -12.12
CA ALA A 401 -6.99 4.83 -12.73
C ALA A 401 -7.10 3.58 -13.62
N ASN A 402 -5.98 3.02 -14.08
CA ASN A 402 -5.99 1.80 -14.89
C ASN A 402 -6.41 0.57 -14.05
N PRO A 403 -7.49 -0.14 -14.40
CA PRO A 403 -7.96 -1.31 -13.65
C PRO A 403 -7.04 -2.54 -13.78
N GLY A 404 -6.03 -2.50 -14.67
CA GLY A 404 -5.18 -3.65 -15.01
C GLY A 404 -4.07 -3.99 -14.00
N GLY A 405 -4.07 -3.42 -12.78
CA GLY A 405 -3.06 -3.72 -11.77
C GLY A 405 -3.42 -3.20 -10.37
N TYR A 406 -2.47 -3.27 -9.44
CA TYR A 406 -2.70 -3.15 -7.98
C TYR A 406 -2.29 -1.80 -7.38
N PHE A 407 -1.74 -0.86 -8.15
CA PHE A 407 -1.37 0.45 -7.59
C PHE A 407 -2.59 1.22 -7.08
N ASP A 408 -2.49 1.70 -5.87
CA ASP A 408 -3.55 2.35 -5.12
C ASP A 408 -3.31 3.86 -4.90
N PRO A 409 -4.36 4.66 -4.69
CA PRO A 409 -4.25 6.09 -4.50
C PRO A 409 -3.67 6.45 -3.12
N PHE A 410 -2.67 7.35 -3.08
CA PHE A 410 -2.10 7.90 -1.85
C PHE A 410 -1.72 9.39 -1.95
N GLN A 411 -1.91 10.00 -3.12
CA GLN A 411 -1.68 11.42 -3.35
C GLN A 411 -2.99 12.19 -3.37
N LEU A 412 -3.00 13.43 -2.90
CA LEU A 412 -4.18 14.30 -2.91
C LEU A 412 -4.79 14.43 -4.31
N ALA A 413 -3.93 14.49 -5.34
CA ALA A 413 -4.37 14.51 -6.73
C ALA A 413 -5.17 13.27 -7.12
N ASN A 414 -4.81 12.08 -6.64
CA ASN A 414 -5.54 10.83 -6.96
C ASN A 414 -6.97 10.88 -6.41
N PHE A 415 -7.15 11.38 -5.17
CA PHE A 415 -8.46 11.47 -4.54
C PHE A 415 -9.38 12.51 -5.18
N ALA A 416 -8.81 13.48 -5.89
CA ALA A 416 -9.54 14.50 -6.64
C ALA A 416 -9.79 14.11 -8.11
N ASP A 417 -9.09 13.09 -8.62
CA ASP A 417 -9.14 12.74 -10.05
C ASP A 417 -10.43 11.98 -10.41
N PRO A 418 -11.23 12.46 -11.39
CA PRO A 418 -12.50 11.83 -11.75
C PRO A 418 -12.35 10.40 -12.26
N LEU A 419 -11.28 10.09 -13.01
CA LEU A 419 -11.08 8.76 -13.59
C LEU A 419 -10.65 7.76 -12.51
N VAL A 420 -9.83 8.19 -11.54
CA VAL A 420 -9.50 7.38 -10.36
C VAL A 420 -10.76 7.12 -9.53
N ARG A 421 -11.58 8.15 -9.29
CA ARG A 421 -12.83 8.02 -8.54
C ARG A 421 -13.85 7.12 -9.23
N GLU A 422 -13.91 7.12 -10.56
CA GLU A 422 -14.74 6.19 -11.34
C GLU A 422 -14.29 4.74 -11.14
N THR A 423 -12.97 4.48 -11.18
CA THR A 423 -12.38 3.14 -11.03
C THR A 423 -12.51 2.60 -9.61
N TYR A 424 -12.34 3.45 -8.59
CA TYR A 424 -12.33 3.06 -7.17
C TYR A 424 -13.64 3.33 -6.44
N HIS A 425 -14.62 3.94 -7.07
CA HIS A 425 -15.91 4.41 -6.55
C HIS A 425 -15.81 5.54 -5.50
N ASP A 426 -16.71 6.51 -5.60
CA ASP A 426 -16.74 7.68 -4.72
C ASP A 426 -16.86 7.33 -3.24
N TYR A 427 -17.75 6.39 -2.89
CA TYR A 427 -17.97 5.96 -1.51
C TYR A 427 -16.70 5.40 -0.86
N HIS A 428 -15.87 4.73 -1.66
CA HIS A 428 -14.62 4.13 -1.20
C HIS A 428 -13.53 5.18 -1.06
N MET A 429 -13.33 6.03 -2.06
CA MET A 429 -12.28 7.05 -2.08
C MET A 429 -12.36 8.01 -0.90
N ASP A 430 -13.55 8.41 -0.49
CA ASP A 430 -13.73 9.31 0.64
C ASP A 430 -13.31 8.66 1.97
N VAL A 431 -13.62 7.37 2.16
CA VAL A 431 -13.20 6.60 3.34
C VAL A 431 -11.70 6.30 3.32
N VAL A 432 -11.14 5.93 2.16
CA VAL A 432 -9.69 5.67 2.04
C VAL A 432 -8.89 6.89 2.41
N ARG A 433 -9.26 8.08 1.91
CA ARG A 433 -8.59 9.34 2.25
C ARG A 433 -8.53 9.58 3.77
N GLU A 434 -9.62 9.30 4.48
CA GLU A 434 -9.66 9.42 5.94
C GLU A 434 -8.90 8.29 6.65
N SER A 435 -8.88 7.07 6.07
CA SER A 435 -8.12 5.93 6.58
C SER A 435 -6.61 6.17 6.49
N VAL A 436 -6.13 6.76 5.40
CA VAL A 436 -4.70 7.12 5.22
C VAL A 436 -4.18 7.97 6.38
N LYS A 437 -4.99 8.93 6.85
CA LYS A 437 -4.62 9.79 8.00
C LYS A 437 -4.49 9.04 9.33
N ARG A 438 -5.05 7.82 9.41
CA ARG A 438 -5.04 6.95 10.60
C ARG A 438 -4.04 5.80 10.48
N THR A 439 -3.26 5.80 9.42
CA THR A 439 -2.31 4.73 9.13
C THR A 439 -1.12 4.80 10.06
N VAL A 440 -0.86 3.68 10.77
CA VAL A 440 0.37 3.49 11.54
C VAL A 440 1.42 2.76 10.70
N PRO A 441 2.69 3.15 10.79
CA PRO A 441 3.75 2.42 10.13
C PRO A 441 3.96 1.06 10.81
N THR A 442 4.23 0.03 10.02
CA THR A 442 4.75 -1.24 10.52
C THR A 442 6.22 -1.09 10.91
N ILE A 443 6.85 -2.18 11.34
CA ILE A 443 8.28 -2.17 11.67
C ILE A 443 9.08 -1.95 10.38
N ASN A 444 9.83 -0.85 10.32
CA ASN A 444 10.76 -0.52 9.23
C ASN A 444 12.19 -0.24 9.75
N TYR A 445 12.49 -0.69 10.98
CA TYR A 445 13.81 -0.56 11.59
C TYR A 445 14.83 -1.49 10.94
N PRO A 446 16.15 -1.32 11.20
CA PRO A 446 17.15 -2.30 10.81
C PRO A 446 16.77 -3.70 11.33
N GLY A 447 16.73 -4.69 10.44
CA GLY A 447 16.27 -6.05 10.76
C GLY A 447 14.76 -6.24 10.77
N ALA A 448 13.98 -5.34 10.16
CA ALA A 448 12.52 -5.37 10.08
C ALA A 448 11.97 -6.75 9.71
N THR A 449 12.54 -7.38 8.70
CA THR A 449 12.17 -8.75 8.28
C THR A 449 12.22 -9.75 9.43
N ALA A 450 13.28 -9.71 10.24
CA ALA A 450 13.43 -10.64 11.35
C ALA A 450 12.45 -10.35 12.50
N PHE A 451 12.16 -9.07 12.77
CA PHE A 451 11.15 -8.66 13.75
C PHE A 451 9.75 -9.14 13.33
N HIS A 452 9.35 -8.93 12.08
CA HIS A 452 8.07 -9.38 11.54
C HIS A 452 7.93 -10.90 11.60
N ASN A 453 8.93 -11.65 11.11
CA ASN A 453 8.89 -13.11 11.11
C ASN A 453 8.74 -13.66 12.54
N ALA A 454 9.47 -13.09 13.51
CA ALA A 454 9.36 -13.52 14.89
C ALA A 454 7.97 -13.29 15.50
N LEU A 455 7.31 -12.17 15.17
CA LEU A 455 5.94 -11.89 15.59
C LEU A 455 4.96 -12.87 14.93
N ASP A 456 5.04 -13.00 13.62
CA ASP A 456 4.11 -13.76 12.80
C ASP A 456 4.15 -15.26 13.13
N GLU A 457 5.33 -15.85 13.32
CA GLU A 457 5.50 -17.23 13.77
C GLU A 457 4.78 -17.52 15.10
N ASN A 458 4.92 -16.60 16.07
CA ASN A 458 4.29 -16.77 17.39
C ASN A 458 2.77 -16.51 17.35
N LEU A 459 2.31 -15.57 16.52
CA LEU A 459 0.88 -15.37 16.28
C LEU A 459 0.25 -16.59 15.61
N MET A 460 0.92 -17.18 14.63
CA MET A 460 0.46 -18.41 13.98
C MET A 460 0.39 -19.57 14.97
N ALA A 461 1.38 -19.70 15.87
CA ALA A 461 1.34 -20.70 16.91
C ALA A 461 0.17 -20.50 17.90
N ALA A 462 -0.19 -19.25 18.20
CA ALA A 462 -1.37 -18.95 19.01
C ALA A 462 -2.68 -19.28 18.26
N LEU A 463 -2.81 -18.88 16.99
CA LEU A 463 -3.98 -19.18 16.16
C LEU A 463 -4.25 -20.68 16.02
N THR A 464 -3.20 -21.50 15.98
CA THR A 464 -3.31 -22.96 15.85
C THR A 464 -3.39 -23.71 17.20
N GLY A 465 -3.45 -22.98 18.33
CA GLY A 465 -3.56 -23.55 19.66
C GLY A 465 -2.26 -24.15 20.21
N GLY A 466 -1.12 -23.89 19.57
CA GLY A 466 0.19 -24.33 20.04
C GLY A 466 0.73 -23.53 21.22
N MET A 467 0.21 -22.32 21.44
CA MET A 467 0.56 -21.43 22.54
C MET A 467 -0.67 -20.63 22.98
N ASP A 468 -0.69 -20.17 24.24
CA ASP A 468 -1.60 -19.11 24.65
C ASP A 468 -1.02 -17.71 24.29
N ALA A 469 -1.85 -16.67 24.46
CA ALA A 469 -1.49 -15.31 24.11
C ALA A 469 -0.25 -14.78 24.88
N GLU A 470 -0.16 -15.10 26.17
CA GLU A 470 0.98 -14.67 27.02
C GLU A 470 2.27 -15.34 26.56
N GLN A 471 2.23 -16.64 26.30
CA GLN A 471 3.38 -17.41 25.80
C GLN A 471 3.87 -16.88 24.44
N ALA A 472 2.92 -16.62 23.52
CA ALA A 472 3.25 -16.08 22.19
C ALA A 472 3.98 -14.73 22.30
N MET A 473 3.47 -13.80 23.10
CA MET A 473 4.06 -12.48 23.27
C MET A 473 5.40 -12.53 24.03
N ALA A 474 5.51 -13.40 25.04
CA ALA A 474 6.77 -13.61 25.75
C ALA A 474 7.86 -14.22 24.84
N ASN A 475 7.49 -15.12 23.93
CA ASN A 475 8.39 -15.69 22.94
C ASN A 475 8.86 -14.63 21.93
N THR A 476 7.93 -13.83 21.42
CA THR A 476 8.22 -12.72 20.51
C THR A 476 9.18 -11.73 21.14
N GLU A 477 8.93 -11.29 22.38
CA GLU A 477 9.83 -10.39 23.10
C GLU A 477 11.26 -10.98 23.21
N ARG A 478 11.38 -12.26 23.57
CA ARG A 478 12.70 -12.92 23.67
C ARG A 478 13.43 -12.95 22.32
N GLN A 479 12.71 -13.19 21.23
CA GLN A 479 13.30 -13.19 19.88
C GLN A 479 13.69 -11.77 19.47
N TRP A 480 12.85 -10.78 19.73
CA TRP A 480 13.11 -9.37 19.43
C TRP A 480 14.35 -8.85 20.19
N LYS A 481 14.53 -9.21 21.45
CA LYS A 481 15.75 -8.88 22.22
C LYS A 481 17.03 -9.43 21.57
N ARG A 482 16.98 -10.62 20.95
CA ARG A 482 18.13 -11.18 20.22
C ARG A 482 18.38 -10.44 18.91
N ILE A 483 17.32 -10.08 18.20
CA ILE A 483 17.41 -9.31 16.96
C ILE A 483 18.02 -7.92 17.25
N ALA A 484 17.51 -7.21 18.27
CA ALA A 484 18.01 -5.91 18.69
C ALA A 484 19.53 -5.91 18.96
N ARG A 485 20.03 -6.91 19.71
CA ARG A 485 21.47 -7.05 19.96
C ARG A 485 22.29 -7.28 18.69
N ARG A 486 21.75 -8.04 17.73
CA ARG A 486 22.42 -8.32 16.45
C ARG A 486 22.46 -7.09 15.54
N VAL A 487 21.41 -6.30 15.52
CA VAL A 487 21.27 -5.08 14.72
C VAL A 487 22.11 -3.94 15.29
N GLY A 488 22.21 -3.87 16.61
CA GLY A 488 22.83 -2.76 17.36
C GLY A 488 21.77 -1.90 18.04
N GLU A 489 21.80 -1.88 19.36
CA GLU A 489 20.76 -1.25 20.20
C GLU A 489 20.62 0.24 19.92
N ASP A 490 21.73 0.99 19.79
CA ASP A 490 21.71 2.43 19.52
C ASP A 490 21.02 2.75 18.16
N LYS A 491 21.36 2.01 17.12
CA LYS A 491 20.73 2.15 15.79
C LYS A 491 19.23 1.86 15.84
N LEU A 492 18.86 0.85 16.60
CA LEU A 492 17.46 0.46 16.75
C LEU A 492 16.66 1.54 17.49
N ILE A 493 17.20 2.08 18.59
CA ILE A 493 16.57 3.15 19.35
C ILE A 493 16.32 4.39 18.48
N GLU A 494 17.32 4.83 17.72
CA GLU A 494 17.19 5.95 16.80
C GLU A 494 16.07 5.73 15.76
N ALA A 495 16.04 4.54 15.17
CA ALA A 495 15.02 4.18 14.17
C ALA A 495 13.61 4.05 14.78
N ILE A 496 13.48 3.52 16.00
CA ILE A 496 12.22 3.46 16.73
C ILE A 496 11.67 4.86 17.00
N GLN A 497 12.52 5.79 17.49
CA GLN A 497 12.10 7.16 17.77
C GLN A 497 11.63 7.88 16.50
N ALA A 498 12.35 7.73 15.38
CA ALA A 498 11.96 8.28 14.09
C ALA A 498 10.63 7.69 13.59
N ASN A 499 10.45 6.37 13.70
CA ASN A 499 9.19 5.72 13.32
C ASN A 499 8.01 6.21 14.17
N LYS A 500 8.17 6.26 15.50
CA LYS A 500 7.11 6.74 16.42
C LYS A 500 6.67 8.18 16.14
N ALA A 501 7.57 9.05 15.70
CA ALA A 501 7.25 10.43 15.33
C ALA A 501 6.29 10.51 14.13
N ALA A 502 6.19 9.48 13.31
CA ALA A 502 5.28 9.40 12.17
C ALA A 502 3.88 8.84 12.50
N TRP A 503 3.63 8.44 13.77
CA TRP A 503 2.35 7.85 14.14
C TRP A 503 1.24 8.89 14.25
N PRO A 504 0.03 8.58 13.74
CA PRO A 504 -1.10 9.50 13.82
C PRO A 504 -1.60 9.67 15.27
N THR A 505 -2.12 10.84 15.56
CA THR A 505 -2.70 11.17 16.88
C THR A 505 -4.20 11.44 16.83
N ILE A 506 -4.81 11.27 15.65
CA ILE A 506 -6.26 11.48 15.46
C ILE A 506 -7.04 10.47 16.30
N MET A 507 -8.01 10.97 17.05
CA MET A 507 -9.00 10.17 17.78
C MET A 507 -10.38 10.44 17.20
N ASP A 508 -11.17 9.39 16.98
CA ASP A 508 -12.55 9.56 16.58
C ASP A 508 -13.42 9.86 17.83
N PRO A 509 -14.54 10.61 17.69
CA PRO A 509 -15.44 10.80 18.81
C PRO A 509 -15.96 9.45 19.33
N ALA A 510 -15.97 9.29 20.64
CA ALA A 510 -16.62 8.16 21.26
C ALA A 510 -18.08 8.10 20.80
N SER A 511 -18.57 6.91 20.48
CA SER A 511 -19.97 6.73 20.13
C SER A 511 -20.82 7.01 21.37
N SER A 512 -21.51 8.15 21.39
CA SER A 512 -22.57 8.43 22.36
C SER A 512 -23.78 7.55 22.09
#